data_0d5885241e26c72933cd7e743e9bd5d5
#
_entry.id   0d5885241e26c72933cd7e743e9bd5d5
#
_cell.length_a   1.000
_cell.length_b   1.000
_cell.length_c   1.000
_cell.angle_alpha   90.00
_cell.angle_beta   90.00
_cell.angle_gamma   90.00
#
_symmetry.space_group_name_H-M   'P 1'
#
loop_
_entity.id
_entity.type
_entity.pdbx_description
1 polymer ?
#
loop_
_entity_poly.entity_id
_entity_poly.type
_entity_poly.pdbx_seq_one_letter_code
_entity_poly.pdbx_strand_id
1 'polypeptide(L)'
;MTGCWEPGAPAEVSYSENPKRKLKWSLERVEMDGSWVGVNTSRTNAIIAEGIRQGSISGLSRDKELKREPAVPVEGFGKSRLDILLTGSKEPDIYIEVKNATLLGKDNRTILFPDAVTERGKKHLEILQGIVQMGHRGVLLFALNHQRGEAFAPASHIDPAYCEQLTTARASG
;
A
#
# COMPACT_ATOMS: atom_id res chain seq x y z
N MET A 1 7.07 11.37 0.47
CA MET A 1 5.81 11.61 1.20
C MET A 1 5.63 13.11 1.35
N THR A 2 4.86 13.67 0.44
CA THR A 2 4.56 15.09 0.39
C THR A 2 3.56 15.45 1.50
N GLY A 3 3.75 16.63 2.15
CA GLY A 3 2.85 17.10 3.21
C GLY A 3 2.94 16.35 4.54
N CYS A 4 4.01 15.58 4.78
CA CYS A 4 4.17 14.79 6.00
C CYS A 4 5.37 15.25 6.84
N TRP A 5 5.83 16.48 6.66
CA TRP A 5 6.95 17.02 7.42
C TRP A 5 6.99 18.54 7.42
N GLU A 6 7.24 19.13 8.59
CA GLU A 6 7.61 20.53 8.78
C GLU A 6 8.53 20.66 10.00
N PRO A 7 9.40 21.69 10.06
CA PRO A 7 10.23 21.93 11.23
C PRO A 7 9.41 22.16 12.50
N GLY A 8 9.71 21.39 13.56
CA GLY A 8 9.01 21.51 14.84
C GLY A 8 7.72 20.70 14.96
N ALA A 9 7.29 19.99 13.90
CA ALA A 9 6.11 19.12 13.99
C ALA A 9 6.31 18.03 15.07
N PRO A 10 5.33 17.78 15.94
CA PRO A 10 5.36 16.67 16.88
C PRO A 10 5.50 15.32 16.12
N ALA A 11 6.29 14.42 16.68
CA ALA A 11 6.53 13.13 16.07
C ALA A 11 6.55 12.02 17.11
N GLU A 12 6.03 10.85 16.76
CA GLU A 12 6.17 9.63 17.55
C GLU A 12 7.20 8.72 16.93
N VAL A 13 8.05 8.17 17.79
CA VAL A 13 9.10 7.26 17.43
C VAL A 13 9.05 5.99 18.29
N SER A 14 9.40 4.85 17.71
CA SER A 14 9.59 3.60 18.44
C SER A 14 11.07 3.29 18.63
N TYR A 15 11.42 2.73 19.76
CA TYR A 15 12.76 2.24 20.07
C TYR A 15 12.88 0.75 19.76
N SER A 16 14.02 0.32 19.24
CA SER A 16 14.34 -1.08 18.96
C SER A 16 15.57 -1.52 19.74
N GLU A 17 15.42 -2.56 20.53
CA GLU A 17 16.51 -3.20 21.26
C GLU A 17 17.38 -4.12 20.38
N ASN A 18 16.99 -4.36 19.12
CA ASN A 18 17.74 -5.23 18.21
C ASN A 18 19.18 -4.71 18.02
N PRO A 19 20.22 -5.48 18.47
CA PRO A 19 21.61 -5.02 18.41
C PRO A 19 22.14 -4.86 16.99
N LYS A 20 21.52 -5.53 16.01
CA LYS A 20 21.91 -5.45 14.59
C LYS A 20 21.44 -4.17 13.90
N ARG A 21 20.54 -3.40 14.51
CA ARG A 21 20.09 -2.13 13.92
C ARG A 21 21.09 -1.01 14.17
N LYS A 22 21.50 -0.34 13.08
CA LYS A 22 22.34 0.85 13.15
C LYS A 22 21.61 2.04 13.80
N LEU A 23 20.35 2.25 13.42
CA LEU A 23 19.49 3.27 13.99
C LEU A 23 18.48 2.63 14.92
N LYS A 24 18.48 3.03 16.18
CA LYS A 24 17.61 2.45 17.23
C LYS A 24 16.20 3.00 17.22
N TRP A 25 16.00 4.18 16.70
CA TRP A 25 14.71 4.85 16.63
C TRP A 25 14.11 4.74 15.23
N SER A 26 12.81 4.53 15.17
CA SER A 26 12.01 4.56 13.93
C SER A 26 10.96 5.64 14.07
N LEU A 27 10.84 6.52 13.08
CA LEU A 27 9.74 7.45 12.98
C LEU A 27 8.46 6.66 12.62
N GLU A 28 7.43 6.79 13.42
CA GLU A 28 6.16 6.07 13.24
C GLU A 28 5.09 6.97 12.64
N ARG A 29 4.88 8.13 13.23
CA ARG A 29 3.91 9.12 12.76
C ARG A 29 4.34 10.54 13.10
N VAL A 30 3.82 11.49 12.35
CA VAL A 30 4.03 12.94 12.51
C VAL A 30 2.69 13.62 12.64
N GLU A 31 2.59 14.63 13.48
CA GLU A 31 1.40 15.48 13.57
C GLU A 31 1.52 16.62 12.56
N MET A 32 0.53 16.72 11.67
CA MET A 32 0.41 17.80 10.69
C MET A 32 -0.95 18.46 10.86
N ASP A 33 -0.97 19.77 11.09
CA ASP A 33 -2.20 20.56 11.29
C ASP A 33 -3.17 19.93 12.33
N GLY A 34 -2.65 19.46 13.45
CA GLY A 34 -3.43 18.82 14.52
C GLY A 34 -3.96 17.42 14.16
N SER A 35 -3.34 16.74 13.19
CA SER A 35 -3.74 15.39 12.75
C SER A 35 -2.55 14.47 12.56
N TRP A 36 -2.65 13.25 13.05
CA TRP A 36 -1.58 12.27 12.91
C TRP A 36 -1.54 11.63 11.53
N VAL A 37 -0.34 11.55 10.98
CA VAL A 37 -0.04 10.92 9.70
C VAL A 37 0.95 9.77 9.92
N GLY A 38 0.58 8.56 9.56
CA GLY A 38 1.44 7.37 9.64
C GLY A 38 2.47 7.36 8.53
N VAL A 39 3.75 7.57 8.87
CA VAL A 39 4.84 7.70 7.90
C VAL A 39 5.76 6.48 7.84
N ASN A 40 5.60 5.51 8.76
CA ASN A 40 6.36 4.26 8.72
C ASN A 40 5.74 3.27 7.72
N THR A 41 6.13 3.37 6.45
CA THR A 41 5.63 2.49 5.38
C THR A 41 5.93 1.00 5.62
N SER A 42 6.99 0.66 6.37
CA SER A 42 7.32 -0.73 6.68
C SER A 42 6.30 -1.39 7.61
N ARG A 43 5.57 -0.60 8.40
CA ARG A 43 4.49 -1.10 9.25
C ARG A 43 3.19 -1.36 8.51
N THR A 44 2.93 -0.64 7.42
CA THR A 44 1.67 -0.75 6.67
C THR A 44 1.42 -2.19 6.23
N ASN A 45 2.41 -2.85 5.64
CA ASN A 45 2.27 -4.25 5.21
C ASN A 45 2.04 -5.22 6.39
N ALA A 46 2.60 -4.94 7.56
CA ALA A 46 2.37 -5.74 8.75
C ALA A 46 0.94 -5.56 9.29
N ILE A 47 0.44 -4.34 9.32
CA ILE A 47 -0.93 -3.99 9.75
C ILE A 47 -1.96 -4.64 8.81
N ILE A 48 -1.74 -4.54 7.49
CA ILE A 48 -2.63 -5.17 6.51
C ILE A 48 -2.63 -6.69 6.66
N ALA A 49 -1.45 -7.32 6.83
CA ALA A 49 -1.35 -8.76 7.06
C ALA A 49 -2.07 -9.21 8.34
N GLU A 50 -2.00 -8.41 9.40
CA GLU A 50 -2.74 -8.65 10.63
C GLU A 50 -4.24 -8.50 10.43
N GLY A 51 -4.69 -7.43 9.76
CA GLY A 51 -6.10 -7.20 9.43
C GLY A 51 -6.70 -8.34 8.59
N ILE A 52 -5.94 -8.92 7.65
CA ILE A 52 -6.37 -10.08 6.89
C ILE A 52 -6.57 -11.30 7.82
N ARG A 53 -5.60 -11.61 8.69
CA ARG A 53 -5.69 -12.74 9.64
C ARG A 53 -6.85 -12.60 10.61
N GLN A 54 -7.17 -11.39 11.02
CA GLN A 54 -8.30 -11.07 11.90
C GLN A 54 -9.65 -11.05 11.16
N GLY A 55 -9.65 -11.12 9.81
CA GLY A 55 -10.87 -11.00 8.99
C GLY A 55 -11.44 -9.59 8.94
N SER A 56 -10.65 -8.58 9.25
CA SER A 56 -11.08 -7.17 9.29
C SER A 56 -11.14 -6.51 7.92
N ILE A 57 -10.57 -7.15 6.88
CA ILE A 57 -10.55 -6.62 5.52
C ILE A 57 -11.55 -7.39 4.67
N SER A 58 -12.66 -6.73 4.32
CA SER A 58 -13.71 -7.33 3.50
C SER A 58 -13.18 -7.83 2.16
N GLY A 59 -13.66 -9.01 1.73
CA GLY A 59 -13.28 -9.63 0.46
C GLY A 59 -11.90 -10.30 0.45
N LEU A 60 -11.16 -10.31 1.56
CA LEU A 60 -9.93 -11.08 1.72
C LEU A 60 -10.14 -12.19 2.76
N SER A 61 -9.96 -13.45 2.32
CA SER A 61 -10.19 -14.61 3.18
C SER A 61 -9.06 -14.80 4.19
N ARG A 62 -9.42 -14.90 5.48
CA ARG A 62 -8.51 -15.27 6.56
C ARG A 62 -8.12 -16.75 6.56
N ASP A 63 -8.86 -17.58 5.83
CA ASP A 63 -8.67 -19.04 5.82
C ASP A 63 -7.61 -19.48 4.81
N LYS A 64 -7.05 -18.54 4.04
CA LYS A 64 -5.92 -18.77 3.14
C LYS A 64 -4.59 -18.60 3.88
N GLU A 65 -3.57 -19.37 3.45
CA GLU A 65 -2.19 -19.17 3.92
C GLU A 65 -1.67 -17.81 3.41
N LEU A 66 -1.15 -16.98 4.32
CA LEU A 66 -0.59 -15.68 3.99
C LEU A 66 0.93 -15.76 3.88
N LYS A 67 1.45 -15.46 2.68
CA LYS A 67 2.89 -15.33 2.39
C LYS A 67 3.23 -13.87 2.11
N ARG A 68 4.35 -13.40 2.66
CA ARG A 68 4.85 -12.03 2.43
C ARG A 68 5.88 -12.03 1.32
N GLU A 69 5.93 -10.93 0.56
CA GLU A 69 6.89 -10.69 -0.52
C GLU A 69 7.02 -11.85 -1.53
N PRO A 70 5.89 -12.40 -2.05
CA PRO A 70 5.94 -13.47 -3.01
C PRO A 70 6.63 -13.02 -4.30
N ALA A 71 7.37 -13.95 -4.92
CA ALA A 71 7.83 -13.75 -6.29
C ALA A 71 6.63 -13.69 -7.24
N VAL A 72 6.74 -12.86 -8.26
CA VAL A 72 5.68 -12.69 -9.27
C VAL A 72 5.84 -13.77 -10.36
N PRO A 73 4.77 -14.54 -10.68
CA PRO A 73 4.83 -15.57 -11.72
C PRO A 73 4.66 -15.00 -13.15
N VAL A 74 4.45 -13.70 -13.31
CA VAL A 74 4.20 -13.05 -14.61
C VAL A 74 5.50 -12.97 -15.41
N GLU A 75 5.47 -13.43 -16.67
CA GLU A 75 6.61 -13.37 -17.56
C GLU A 75 7.09 -11.92 -17.78
N GLY A 76 8.41 -11.73 -17.88
CA GLY A 76 9.02 -10.39 -17.99
C GLY A 76 9.20 -9.65 -16.64
N PHE A 77 8.58 -10.12 -15.56
CA PHE A 77 8.63 -9.47 -14.24
C PHE A 77 9.31 -10.31 -13.14
N GLY A 78 10.01 -11.37 -13.48
CA GLY A 78 10.50 -12.43 -12.58
C GLY A 78 11.38 -12.00 -11.40
N LYS A 79 11.89 -10.76 -11.37
CA LYS A 79 12.59 -10.19 -10.20
C LYS A 79 11.70 -9.30 -9.33
N SER A 80 10.45 -9.10 -9.73
CA SER A 80 9.49 -8.28 -8.98
C SER A 80 8.85 -9.11 -7.87
N ARG A 81 8.43 -8.41 -6.82
CA ARG A 81 7.67 -8.97 -5.70
C ARG A 81 6.46 -8.09 -5.45
N LEU A 82 5.36 -8.70 -5.09
CA LEU A 82 4.21 -8.04 -4.50
C LEU A 82 4.26 -8.18 -2.97
N ASP A 83 3.41 -7.48 -2.25
CA ASP A 83 3.52 -7.41 -0.80
C ASP A 83 2.99 -8.66 -0.10
N ILE A 84 1.85 -9.21 -0.58
CA ILE A 84 1.16 -10.34 0.08
C ILE A 84 0.60 -11.30 -0.99
N LEU A 85 0.67 -12.59 -0.69
CA LEU A 85 -0.02 -13.67 -1.40
C LEU A 85 -0.89 -14.42 -0.40
N LEU A 86 -2.16 -14.62 -0.76
CA LEU A 86 -3.08 -15.53 -0.06
C LEU A 86 -3.33 -16.75 -0.94
N THR A 87 -2.95 -17.93 -0.45
CA THR A 87 -2.94 -19.20 -1.22
C THR A 87 -3.49 -20.37 -0.42
N GLY A 88 -3.58 -21.57 -1.01
CA GLY A 88 -3.86 -22.82 -0.29
C GLY A 88 -5.34 -23.20 -0.18
N SER A 89 -6.24 -22.63 -0.99
CA SER A 89 -7.63 -23.07 -1.13
C SER A 89 -7.92 -23.61 -2.54
N LYS A 90 -9.13 -24.13 -2.78
CA LYS A 90 -9.60 -24.49 -4.12
C LYS A 90 -9.88 -23.27 -5.02
N GLU A 91 -10.03 -22.11 -4.41
CA GLU A 91 -10.21 -20.83 -5.11
C GLU A 91 -8.88 -20.28 -5.63
N PRO A 92 -8.91 -19.41 -6.65
CA PRO A 92 -7.71 -18.75 -7.15
C PRO A 92 -6.90 -18.08 -6.04
N ASP A 93 -5.60 -18.06 -6.19
CA ASP A 93 -4.69 -17.31 -5.32
C ASP A 93 -4.98 -15.80 -5.42
N ILE A 94 -4.71 -15.06 -4.36
CA ILE A 94 -4.91 -13.61 -4.31
C ILE A 94 -3.57 -12.93 -4.09
N TYR A 95 -3.13 -12.18 -5.09
CA TYR A 95 -1.91 -11.36 -5.02
C TYR A 95 -2.26 -9.92 -4.68
N ILE A 96 -1.63 -9.38 -3.66
CA ILE A 96 -1.97 -8.06 -3.11
C ILE A 96 -0.74 -7.17 -3.13
N GLU A 97 -0.89 -6.00 -3.73
CA GLU A 97 0.03 -4.87 -3.62
C GLU A 97 -0.58 -3.82 -2.70
N VAL A 98 0.18 -3.36 -1.71
CA VAL A 98 -0.25 -2.35 -0.74
C VAL A 98 0.40 -1.02 -1.06
N LYS A 99 -0.40 0.04 -1.11
CA LYS A 99 0.05 1.42 -1.27
C LYS A 99 -0.24 2.21 -0.01
N ASN A 100 0.80 2.80 0.59
CA ASN A 100 0.63 3.73 1.71
C ASN A 100 0.25 5.10 1.16
N ALA A 101 -0.92 5.60 1.48
CA ALA A 101 -1.44 6.88 1.02
C ALA A 101 -1.58 7.85 2.20
N THR A 102 -0.88 8.98 2.12
CA THR A 102 -0.79 9.99 3.20
C THR A 102 -1.07 11.41 2.72
N LEU A 103 -1.12 11.64 1.40
CA LEU A 103 -1.32 12.97 0.85
C LEU A 103 -2.76 13.42 1.05
N LEU A 104 -2.96 14.46 1.86
CA LEU A 104 -4.28 15.07 2.07
C LEU A 104 -4.59 16.06 0.95
N GLY A 105 -5.77 15.94 0.38
CA GLY A 105 -6.30 16.86 -0.63
C GLY A 105 -6.66 18.23 -0.02
N LYS A 106 -6.88 19.22 -0.89
CA LYS A 106 -7.24 20.59 -0.50
C LYS A 106 -8.58 20.71 0.24
N ASP A 107 -9.43 19.69 0.15
CA ASP A 107 -10.70 19.57 0.85
C ASP A 107 -10.56 19.10 2.31
N ASN A 108 -9.32 18.82 2.76
CA ASN A 108 -8.98 18.33 4.09
C ASN A 108 -9.68 17.02 4.53
N ARG A 109 -10.08 16.18 3.58
CA ARG A 109 -10.74 14.88 3.84
C ARG A 109 -10.42 13.77 2.85
N THR A 110 -10.08 14.11 1.59
CA THR A 110 -9.75 13.13 0.56
C THR A 110 -8.26 12.82 0.60
N ILE A 111 -7.90 11.56 0.73
CA ILE A 111 -6.51 11.10 0.60
C ILE A 111 -6.23 10.82 -0.86
N LEU A 112 -5.11 11.33 -1.34
CA LEU A 112 -4.68 11.27 -2.72
C LEU A 112 -3.51 10.29 -2.88
N PHE A 113 -3.46 9.59 -4.02
CA PHE A 113 -2.33 8.80 -4.45
C PHE A 113 -2.20 8.81 -5.98
N PRO A 114 -0.99 8.87 -6.55
CA PRO A 114 0.31 8.96 -5.87
C PRO A 114 0.64 10.38 -5.41
N ASP A 115 1.61 10.51 -4.51
CA ASP A 115 2.15 11.78 -4.04
C ASP A 115 3.35 12.29 -4.87
N ALA A 116 3.81 11.48 -5.84
CA ALA A 116 4.81 11.80 -6.85
C ALA A 116 4.66 10.86 -8.05
N VAL A 117 5.26 11.21 -9.19
CA VAL A 117 5.31 10.34 -10.38
C VAL A 117 5.95 8.99 -10.01
N THR A 118 5.30 7.87 -10.38
CA THR A 118 5.69 6.53 -9.92
C THR A 118 5.72 5.47 -11.03
N GLU A 119 6.87 5.32 -11.69
CA GLU A 119 7.09 4.23 -12.66
C GLU A 119 6.94 2.85 -12.01
N ARG A 120 7.43 2.70 -10.76
CA ARG A 120 7.26 1.45 -10.02
C ARG A 120 5.78 1.15 -9.74
N GLY A 121 4.97 2.18 -9.48
CA GLY A 121 3.53 2.01 -9.28
C GLY A 121 2.85 1.48 -10.52
N LYS A 122 3.15 2.04 -11.70
CA LYS A 122 2.65 1.57 -13.00
C LYS A 122 3.03 0.12 -13.26
N LYS A 123 4.31 -0.22 -13.07
CA LYS A 123 4.79 -1.60 -13.20
C LYS A 123 4.02 -2.58 -12.31
N HIS A 124 3.69 -2.21 -11.07
CA HIS A 124 2.90 -3.09 -10.20
C HIS A 124 1.45 -3.26 -10.69
N LEU A 125 0.86 -2.26 -11.33
CA LEU A 125 -0.45 -2.39 -11.99
C LEU A 125 -0.40 -3.37 -13.16
N GLU A 126 0.63 -3.31 -14.00
CA GLU A 126 0.86 -4.26 -15.10
C GLU A 126 1.00 -5.71 -14.58
N ILE A 127 1.75 -5.88 -13.49
CA ILE A 127 1.88 -7.19 -12.83
C ILE A 127 0.52 -7.70 -12.36
N LEU A 128 -0.29 -6.88 -11.68
CA LEU A 128 -1.61 -7.29 -11.21
C LEU A 128 -2.54 -7.67 -12.38
N GLN A 129 -2.49 -6.95 -13.50
CA GLN A 129 -3.22 -7.32 -14.72
C GLN A 129 -2.76 -8.68 -15.27
N GLY A 130 -1.44 -8.94 -15.30
CA GLY A 130 -0.89 -10.24 -15.70
C GLY A 130 -1.35 -11.37 -14.78
N ILE A 131 -1.42 -11.13 -13.47
CA ILE A 131 -1.96 -12.06 -12.47
C ILE A 131 -3.42 -12.43 -12.79
N VAL A 132 -4.26 -11.44 -13.11
CA VAL A 132 -5.67 -11.66 -13.50
C VAL A 132 -5.77 -12.47 -14.78
N GLN A 133 -4.95 -12.19 -15.80
CA GLN A 133 -4.89 -12.96 -17.04
C GLN A 133 -4.50 -14.42 -16.84
N MET A 134 -3.74 -14.73 -15.79
CA MET A 134 -3.38 -16.10 -15.38
C MET A 134 -4.49 -16.82 -14.61
N GLY A 135 -5.66 -16.18 -14.39
CA GLY A 135 -6.79 -16.75 -13.65
C GLY A 135 -6.69 -16.61 -12.13
N HIS A 136 -5.75 -15.82 -11.63
CA HIS A 136 -5.65 -15.45 -10.21
C HIS A 136 -6.35 -14.12 -9.93
N ARG A 137 -6.46 -13.73 -8.67
CA ARG A 137 -7.03 -12.45 -8.28
C ARG A 137 -5.92 -11.45 -7.97
N GLY A 138 -5.92 -10.31 -8.67
CA GLY A 138 -5.07 -9.14 -8.38
C GLY A 138 -5.79 -8.16 -7.47
N VAL A 139 -5.13 -7.67 -6.43
CA VAL A 139 -5.69 -6.66 -5.50
C VAL A 139 -4.69 -5.53 -5.30
N LEU A 140 -5.10 -4.31 -5.59
CA LEU A 140 -4.40 -3.10 -5.17
C LEU A 140 -5.11 -2.53 -3.94
N LEU A 141 -4.41 -2.45 -2.80
CA LEU A 141 -4.96 -2.01 -1.54
C LEU A 141 -4.32 -0.69 -1.12
N PHE A 142 -5.13 0.36 -0.98
CA PHE A 142 -4.68 1.64 -0.46
C PHE A 142 -4.90 1.71 1.04
N ALA A 143 -3.80 1.82 1.81
CA ALA A 143 -3.83 2.07 3.24
C ALA A 143 -3.82 3.59 3.47
N LEU A 144 -4.93 4.14 3.91
CA LEU A 144 -5.09 5.57 4.16
C LEU A 144 -4.53 5.90 5.55
N ASN A 145 -3.25 6.26 5.61
CA ASN A 145 -2.54 6.52 6.86
C ASN A 145 -2.54 8.00 7.27
N HIS A 146 -3.71 8.63 7.21
CA HIS A 146 -3.93 10.00 7.65
C HIS A 146 -5.23 10.08 8.45
N GLN A 147 -5.20 10.69 9.63
CA GLN A 147 -6.34 10.72 10.57
C GLN A 147 -7.60 11.38 9.97
N ARG A 148 -7.44 12.36 9.08
CA ARG A 148 -8.55 13.04 8.37
C ARG A 148 -9.04 12.28 7.13
N GLY A 149 -8.47 11.12 6.81
CA GLY A 149 -8.83 10.39 5.60
C GLY A 149 -10.22 9.78 5.68
N GLU A 150 -11.19 10.36 4.99
CA GLU A 150 -12.57 9.88 4.88
C GLU A 150 -12.89 9.34 3.49
N ALA A 151 -12.12 9.75 2.47
CA ALA A 151 -12.28 9.36 1.09
C ALA A 151 -10.92 9.15 0.41
N PHE A 152 -10.92 8.49 -0.73
CA PHE A 152 -9.73 8.28 -1.57
C PHE A 152 -10.00 8.76 -3.00
N ALA A 153 -9.01 9.39 -3.62
CA ALA A 153 -9.04 9.70 -5.04
C ALA A 153 -7.65 9.56 -5.69
N PRO A 154 -7.58 9.12 -6.96
CA PRO A 154 -6.35 9.17 -7.75
C PRO A 154 -5.89 10.62 -7.97
N ALA A 155 -4.57 10.88 -7.80
CA ALA A 155 -3.98 12.20 -7.96
C ALA A 155 -3.59 12.47 -9.42
N SER A 156 -4.56 12.60 -10.32
CA SER A 156 -4.33 12.78 -11.77
C SER A 156 -3.53 14.04 -12.12
N HIS A 157 -3.55 15.05 -11.26
CA HIS A 157 -2.74 16.27 -11.41
C HIS A 157 -1.25 16.06 -11.06
N ILE A 158 -0.89 14.94 -10.39
CA ILE A 158 0.49 14.60 -10.05
C ILE A 158 1.04 13.54 -11.02
N ASP A 159 0.30 12.45 -11.25
CA ASP A 159 0.69 11.40 -12.19
C ASP A 159 -0.53 10.94 -13.01
N PRO A 160 -0.84 11.65 -14.10
CA PRO A 160 -1.96 11.29 -14.98
C PRO A 160 -1.79 9.89 -15.59
N ALA A 161 -0.55 9.49 -15.92
CA ALA A 161 -0.27 8.19 -16.53
C ALA A 161 -0.54 7.04 -15.55
N TYR A 162 -0.17 7.18 -14.27
CA TYR A 162 -0.55 6.21 -13.25
C TYR A 162 -2.07 6.09 -13.09
N CYS A 163 -2.78 7.21 -13.08
CA CYS A 163 -4.23 7.23 -12.90
C CYS A 163 -4.98 6.59 -14.07
N GLU A 164 -4.50 6.80 -15.30
CA GLU A 164 -5.01 6.12 -16.50
C GLU A 164 -4.78 4.60 -16.42
N GLN A 165 -3.55 4.19 -16.09
CA GLN A 165 -3.21 2.79 -15.89
C GLN A 165 -4.05 2.14 -14.78
N LEU A 166 -4.30 2.85 -13.67
CA LEU A 166 -5.15 2.40 -12.57
C LEU A 166 -6.59 2.16 -13.05
N THR A 167 -7.12 3.06 -13.87
CA THR A 167 -8.45 2.92 -14.47
C THR A 167 -8.52 1.69 -15.38
N THR A 168 -7.50 1.48 -16.22
CA THR A 168 -7.38 0.32 -17.10
C THR A 168 -7.28 -0.97 -16.29
N ALA A 169 -6.42 -1.02 -15.26
CA ALA A 169 -6.27 -2.17 -14.40
C ALA A 169 -7.58 -2.55 -13.69
N ARG A 170 -8.31 -1.55 -13.17
CA ARG A 170 -9.64 -1.77 -12.56
C ARG A 170 -10.67 -2.32 -13.54
N ALA A 171 -10.63 -1.93 -14.80
CA ALA A 171 -11.53 -2.43 -15.83
C ALA A 171 -11.21 -3.87 -16.27
N SER A 172 -9.99 -4.33 -16.03
CA SER A 172 -9.53 -5.68 -16.39
C SER A 172 -9.88 -6.75 -15.33
N GLY A 173 -10.35 -6.37 -14.14
CA GLY A 173 -10.79 -7.30 -13.08
C GLY A 173 -10.25 -6.94 -11.72
#